data_8c473264afb43b788b1fa3e9c8c008e8
#
_entry.id   8c473264afb43b788b1fa3e9c8c008e8
#
_cell.length_a   1.000
_cell.length_b   1.000
_cell.length_c   1.000
_cell.angle_alpha   90.00
_cell.angle_beta   90.00
_cell.angle_gamma   90.00
#
_symmetry.space_group_name_H-M   'P 1'
#
loop_
_entity.id
_entity.type
_entity.pdbx_description
1 polymer ?
#
loop_
_entity_poly.entity_id
_entity_poly.type
_entity_poly.pdbx_seq_one_letter_code
_entity_poly.pdbx_strand_id
1 'polypeptide(L)'
;MATTDEMVQAVKAFILDEFLPGEPADSLTGDTPLISGGILDSIATLKLVMFLEEKFGVVLAAHEVDKQYLDTLDYIAKLLAAKQR
;
A
#
# COMPACT_ATOMS: atom_id res chain seq x y z
N MET A 1 -0.38 2.50 18.78
CA MET A 1 -1.06 2.54 17.47
C MET A 1 -0.26 3.42 16.52
N ALA A 2 -0.02 2.95 15.30
CA ALA A 2 0.75 3.71 14.32
C ALA A 2 -0.05 4.90 13.80
N THR A 3 0.64 6.02 13.55
CA THR A 3 0.02 7.16 12.88
C THR A 3 -0.14 6.84 11.40
N THR A 4 -0.97 7.63 10.71
CA THR A 4 -1.15 7.47 9.26
C THR A 4 0.18 7.62 8.53
N ASP A 5 1.01 8.60 8.94
CA ASP A 5 2.32 8.81 8.32
C ASP A 5 3.23 7.60 8.51
N GLU A 6 3.22 7.01 9.71
CA GLU A 6 4.03 5.83 9.97
C GLU A 6 3.58 4.65 9.13
N MET A 7 2.27 4.47 8.97
CA MET A 7 1.72 3.40 8.15
C MET A 7 2.11 3.61 6.68
N VAL A 8 2.00 4.83 6.18
CA VAL A 8 2.37 5.15 4.80
C VAL A 8 3.86 4.88 4.57
N GLN A 9 4.72 5.28 5.51
CA GLN A 9 6.15 5.05 5.37
C GLN A 9 6.49 3.56 5.35
N ALA A 10 5.80 2.77 6.16
CA ALA A 10 6.01 1.32 6.18
C ALA A 10 5.56 0.68 4.86
N VAL A 11 4.42 1.09 4.34
CA VAL A 11 3.91 0.59 3.05
C VAL A 11 4.85 0.99 1.91
N LYS A 12 5.28 2.25 1.91
CA LYS A 12 6.21 2.75 0.91
C LYS A 12 7.51 1.96 0.91
N ALA A 13 8.08 1.73 2.09
CA ALA A 13 9.31 0.96 2.23
C ALA A 13 9.13 -0.47 1.70
N PHE A 14 7.99 -1.09 2.00
CA PHE A 14 7.69 -2.43 1.52
C PHE A 14 7.63 -2.47 0.00
N ILE A 15 6.92 -1.52 -0.61
CA ILE A 15 6.77 -1.47 -2.07
C ILE A 15 8.13 -1.23 -2.74
N LEU A 16 8.92 -0.31 -2.22
CA LEU A 16 10.23 -0.02 -2.79
C LEU A 16 11.16 -1.23 -2.69
N ASP A 17 11.15 -1.90 -1.55
CA ASP A 17 12.05 -3.03 -1.31
C ASP A 17 11.65 -4.26 -2.14
N GLU A 18 10.36 -4.54 -2.23
CA GLU A 18 9.86 -5.76 -2.89
C GLU A 18 9.70 -5.60 -4.40
N PHE A 19 9.29 -4.44 -4.87
CA PHE A 19 8.89 -4.27 -6.25
C PHE A 19 9.73 -3.27 -7.04
N LEU A 20 10.44 -2.38 -6.36
CA LEU A 20 11.26 -1.35 -6.99
C LEU A 20 12.65 -1.29 -6.38
N PRO A 21 13.36 -2.45 -6.30
CA PRO A 21 14.69 -2.44 -5.68
C PRO A 21 15.64 -1.53 -6.47
N GLY A 22 16.39 -0.71 -5.74
CA GLY A 22 17.32 0.21 -6.37
C GLY A 22 16.75 1.56 -6.73
N GLU A 23 15.42 1.72 -6.67
CA GLU A 23 14.80 3.02 -6.96
C GLU A 23 14.89 3.91 -5.73
N PRO A 24 15.11 5.22 -5.91
CA PRO A 24 15.14 6.15 -4.77
C PRO A 24 13.75 6.30 -4.18
N ALA A 25 13.69 6.59 -2.88
CA ALA A 25 12.42 6.78 -2.20
C ALA A 25 11.56 7.87 -2.85
N ASP A 26 12.20 8.88 -3.42
CA ASP A 26 11.51 10.01 -4.06
C ASP A 26 10.72 9.59 -5.32
N SER A 27 11.01 8.43 -5.89
CA SER A 27 10.29 7.95 -7.07
C SER A 27 8.87 7.48 -6.75
N LEU A 28 8.55 7.32 -5.47
CA LEU A 28 7.25 6.84 -5.02
C LEU A 28 6.62 7.88 -4.10
N THR A 29 5.64 8.59 -4.62
CA THR A 29 4.93 9.64 -3.86
C THR A 29 3.54 9.18 -3.49
N GLY A 30 2.81 10.01 -2.73
CA GLY A 30 1.47 9.66 -2.26
C GLY A 30 0.46 9.46 -3.39
N ASP A 31 0.67 10.10 -4.54
CA ASP A 31 -0.24 10.03 -5.67
C ASP A 31 0.31 9.22 -6.85
N THR A 32 1.44 8.51 -6.66
CA THR A 32 1.98 7.66 -7.71
C THR A 32 1.02 6.50 -7.96
N PRO A 33 0.57 6.30 -9.22
CA PRO A 33 -0.34 5.20 -9.52
C PRO A 33 0.41 3.86 -9.42
N LEU A 34 -0.02 3.03 -8.48
CA LEU A 34 0.64 1.75 -8.22
C LEU A 34 0.09 0.64 -9.13
N ILE A 35 -1.23 0.48 -9.13
CA ILE A 35 -1.87 -0.55 -9.93
C ILE A 35 -2.05 -0.06 -11.37
N SER A 36 -2.65 1.10 -11.54
CA SER A 36 -2.90 1.64 -12.89
C SER A 36 -1.61 2.05 -13.59
N GLY A 37 -0.55 2.34 -12.83
CA GLY A 37 0.77 2.65 -13.37
C GLY A 37 1.63 1.43 -13.68
N GLY A 38 1.15 0.23 -13.35
CA GLY A 38 1.86 -0.99 -13.67
C GLY A 38 2.93 -1.42 -12.66
N ILE A 39 3.06 -0.74 -11.53
CA ILE A 39 4.00 -1.12 -10.49
C ILE A 39 3.53 -2.39 -9.79
N LEU A 40 2.24 -2.48 -9.50
CA LEU A 40 1.63 -3.63 -8.86
C LEU A 40 0.77 -4.40 -9.85
N ASP A 41 1.19 -5.63 -10.18
CA ASP A 41 0.33 -6.56 -10.91
C ASP A 41 -0.55 -7.31 -9.91
N SER A 42 -1.28 -8.33 -10.37
CA SER A 42 -2.19 -9.09 -9.50
C SER A 42 -1.48 -9.77 -8.36
N ILE A 43 -0.32 -10.38 -8.63
CA ILE A 43 0.44 -11.08 -7.60
C ILE A 43 1.04 -10.09 -6.61
N ALA A 44 1.60 -8.98 -7.12
CA ALA A 44 2.17 -7.95 -6.26
C ALA A 44 1.11 -7.32 -5.37
N THR A 45 -0.10 -7.12 -5.91
CA THR A 45 -1.21 -6.58 -5.14
C THR A 45 -1.59 -7.52 -3.99
N LEU A 46 -1.62 -8.83 -4.25
CA LEU A 46 -1.89 -9.80 -3.19
C LEU A 46 -0.80 -9.78 -2.11
N LYS A 47 0.45 -9.66 -2.50
CA LYS A 47 1.55 -9.54 -1.53
C LYS A 47 1.39 -8.30 -0.66
N LEU A 48 1.00 -7.19 -1.28
CA LEU A 48 0.75 -5.95 -0.54
C LEU A 48 -0.39 -6.15 0.46
N VAL A 49 -1.48 -6.77 0.04
CA VAL A 49 -2.62 -7.03 0.93
C VAL A 49 -2.18 -7.87 2.13
N MET A 50 -1.42 -8.92 1.90
CA MET A 50 -0.92 -9.77 2.97
C MET A 50 -0.04 -8.98 3.94
N PHE A 51 0.81 -8.10 3.41
CA PHE A 51 1.65 -7.24 4.23
C PHE A 51 0.80 -6.31 5.11
N LEU A 52 -0.22 -5.69 4.52
CA LEU A 52 -1.09 -4.78 5.26
C LEU A 52 -1.83 -5.51 6.39
N GLU A 53 -2.33 -6.69 6.11
CA GLU A 53 -3.05 -7.47 7.10
C GLU A 53 -2.16 -7.92 8.24
N GLU A 54 -0.95 -8.40 7.93
CA GLU A 54 -0.01 -8.84 8.95
C GLU A 54 0.58 -7.69 9.75
N LYS A 55 0.99 -6.64 9.04
CA LYS A 55 1.71 -5.54 9.68
C LYS A 55 0.79 -4.70 10.56
N PHE A 56 -0.42 -4.46 10.11
CA PHE A 56 -1.33 -3.54 10.78
C PHE A 56 -2.52 -4.23 11.46
N GLY A 57 -2.62 -5.54 11.32
CA GLY A 57 -3.70 -6.29 11.97
C GLY A 57 -5.08 -5.98 11.43
N VAL A 58 -5.19 -5.58 10.17
CA VAL A 58 -6.45 -5.27 9.52
C VAL A 58 -6.90 -6.43 8.65
N VAL A 59 -8.19 -6.45 8.30
CA VAL A 59 -8.75 -7.44 7.39
C VAL A 59 -9.36 -6.69 6.21
N LEU A 60 -8.92 -7.03 5.01
CA LEU A 60 -9.39 -6.39 3.79
C LEU A 60 -10.43 -7.28 3.14
N ALA A 61 -11.61 -6.71 2.87
CA ALA A 61 -12.66 -7.42 2.15
C ALA A 61 -12.27 -7.54 0.68
N ALA A 62 -12.86 -8.52 -0.02
CA ALA A 62 -12.54 -8.76 -1.43
C ALA A 62 -12.73 -7.52 -2.29
N HIS A 63 -13.78 -6.73 -2.04
CA HIS A 63 -14.04 -5.53 -2.84
C HIS A 63 -13.05 -4.41 -2.55
N GLU A 64 -12.29 -4.50 -1.47
CA GLU A 64 -11.27 -3.51 -1.11
C GLU A 64 -9.92 -3.82 -1.75
N VAL A 65 -9.77 -5.02 -2.31
CA VAL A 65 -8.55 -5.42 -3.01
C VAL A 65 -8.69 -5.00 -4.46
N ASP A 66 -8.66 -3.68 -4.68
CA ASP A 66 -8.91 -3.09 -5.99
C ASP A 66 -8.17 -1.76 -6.09
N LYS A 67 -7.93 -1.30 -7.31
CA LYS A 67 -7.27 -0.01 -7.55
C LYS A 67 -8.02 1.15 -6.89
N GLN A 68 -9.31 1.02 -6.72
CA GLN A 68 -10.12 2.04 -6.07
C GLN A 68 -9.64 2.34 -4.65
N TYR A 69 -9.02 1.36 -3.99
CA TYR A 69 -8.54 1.49 -2.60
C TYR A 69 -7.03 1.38 -2.48
N LEU A 70 -6.34 0.80 -3.46
CA LEU A 70 -4.94 0.46 -3.34
C LEU A 70 -4.05 1.09 -4.41
N ASP A 71 -4.60 1.93 -5.28
CA ASP A 71 -3.85 2.46 -6.42
C ASP A 71 -2.78 3.47 -6.02
N THR A 72 -2.94 4.16 -4.90
CA THR A 72 -1.96 5.15 -4.43
C THR A 72 -1.70 4.97 -2.94
N LEU A 73 -0.58 5.50 -2.48
CA LEU A 73 -0.30 5.50 -1.04
C LEU A 73 -1.36 6.30 -0.28
N ASP A 74 -1.87 7.38 -0.87
CA ASP A 74 -2.92 8.18 -0.24
C ASP A 74 -4.20 7.37 -0.06
N TYR A 75 -4.57 6.57 -1.06
CA TYR A 75 -5.75 5.69 -0.95
C TYR A 75 -5.54 4.62 0.11
N ILE A 76 -4.35 4.03 0.14
CA ILE A 76 -4.01 3.01 1.13
C ILE A 76 -4.07 3.62 2.54
N ALA A 77 -3.55 4.83 2.70
CA ALA A 77 -3.59 5.52 3.98
C ALA A 77 -5.04 5.72 4.47
N LYS A 78 -5.92 6.15 3.57
CA LYS A 78 -7.33 6.33 3.91
C LYS A 78 -7.97 5.01 4.33
N LEU A 79 -7.69 3.94 3.61
CA LEU A 79 -8.22 2.62 3.93
C LEU A 79 -7.74 2.16 5.30
N LEU A 80 -6.45 2.28 5.57
CA LEU A 80 -5.88 1.87 6.84
C LEU A 80 -6.44 2.69 7.99
N ALA A 81 -6.57 4.00 7.80
CA ALA A 81 -7.13 4.88 8.83
C ALA A 81 -8.57 4.47 9.18
N ALA A 82 -9.36 4.11 8.18
CA ALA A 82 -10.73 3.65 8.40
C ALA A 82 -10.75 2.32 9.17
N LYS A 83 -9.80 1.44 8.89
CA LYS A 83 -9.74 0.12 9.52
C LYS A 83 -9.17 0.14 10.94
N GLN A 84 -8.39 1.16 11.25
CA GLN A 84 -7.72 1.27 12.55
C GLN A 84 -8.60 1.91 13.62
N ARG A 85 -9.80 2.24 13.34
CA ARG A 85 -10.73 2.83 14.32
C ARG A 85 -11.19 1.82 15.35
#